data_285ca398ac4477e12eb572bc7eb378c4
#
_entry.id   285ca398ac4477e12eb572bc7eb378c4
#
_cell.length_a   1.000
_cell.length_b   1.000
_cell.length_c   1.000
_cell.angle_alpha   90.00
_cell.angle_beta   90.00
_cell.angle_gamma   90.00
#
_symmetry.space_group_name_H-M   'P 1'
#
loop_
_entity.id
_entity.type
_entity.pdbx_description
1 polymer ?
#
loop_
_entity_poly.entity_id
_entity_poly.type
_entity_poly.pdbx_seq_one_letter_code
_entity_poly.pdbx_strand_id
1 'polypeptide(L)'
;MHMNHRKLIRFTSLLLPFGLWASQPTETISSFHLPGASVGLHGRDAEPVATIPFVPSFKVEETIQSYRGIDTWDYLAFPAIVASGDNQILLSYKRGKTHVADAGAMLEIVRVDLESGLQVQNPIQLGEPDEIMQMGEWVRFPNGTLGTYIDAMRVDEQGQHYRIGLRRAISRNNGESFGSLERVGVIEGVEYGYLFDTAIIGRRLYALIMTFEYLTGGRRSVDALYTDDNGETWHFIRNLSEEFGDIRINESSLLPYEDGFLVATRGYDDMQRLHQVDLEFKTIQQTNITENTPSISTYIGRPRLFTYEGEYFLIGRNWRAPNRELPMELALIRFNPKTLEVEKLYALDNAEQGKVTDGYYPCPILVDTGDEILLNVFDYRGILGNTPDIIRLQFDSSEFLD
;
A
#
# COMPACT_ATOMS: atom_id res chain seq x y z
N MET A 1 -24.28 27.06 -30.64
CA MET A 1 -22.94 26.58 -30.90
C MET A 1 -22.18 26.75 -29.59
N HIS A 2 -22.36 25.79 -28.67
CA HIS A 2 -21.71 25.79 -27.37
C HIS A 2 -20.55 24.82 -27.46
N MET A 3 -19.35 25.38 -27.38
CA MET A 3 -18.13 24.60 -27.23
C MET A 3 -18.05 24.16 -25.72
N ASN A 4 -18.29 22.89 -25.49
CA ASN A 4 -17.95 22.27 -24.23
C ASN A 4 -16.43 22.16 -24.15
N HIS A 5 -15.79 22.98 -23.32
CA HIS A 5 -14.43 22.75 -22.90
C HIS A 5 -14.43 21.50 -22.00
N ARG A 6 -14.01 20.35 -22.53
CA ARG A 6 -13.67 19.19 -21.71
C ARG A 6 -12.43 19.58 -20.92
N LYS A 7 -12.60 19.71 -19.61
CA LYS A 7 -11.47 19.83 -18.69
C LYS A 7 -10.66 18.53 -18.79
N LEU A 8 -9.39 18.66 -19.11
CA LEU A 8 -8.46 17.54 -19.17
C LEU A 8 -7.97 17.31 -17.74
N ILE A 9 -8.45 16.27 -17.09
CA ILE A 9 -7.94 15.87 -15.78
C ILE A 9 -6.62 15.13 -15.99
N ARG A 10 -5.56 15.67 -15.42
CA ARG A 10 -4.23 15.05 -15.50
C ARG A 10 -4.02 14.15 -14.29
N PHE A 11 -3.71 12.90 -14.58
CA PHE A 11 -3.29 11.96 -13.56
C PHE A 11 -1.84 12.22 -13.18
N THR A 12 -1.61 12.56 -11.94
CA THR A 12 -0.31 12.36 -11.34
C THR A 12 -0.34 10.99 -10.67
N SER A 13 -0.19 9.93 -11.48
CA SER A 13 0.11 8.63 -10.88
C SER A 13 1.48 8.76 -10.21
N LEU A 14 1.70 8.03 -9.15
CA LEU A 14 2.99 7.87 -8.46
C LEU A 14 4.12 7.31 -9.35
N LEU A 15 4.01 7.46 -10.66
CA LEU A 15 5.03 7.19 -11.65
C LEU A 15 5.75 8.50 -11.92
N LEU A 16 6.97 8.64 -11.42
CA LEU A 16 7.88 9.76 -11.68
C LEU A 16 7.95 10.09 -13.16
N PRO A 17 7.99 11.38 -13.53
CA PRO A 17 8.27 11.80 -14.90
C PRO A 17 9.69 11.37 -15.29
N PHE A 18 9.84 10.82 -16.48
CA PHE A 18 11.13 10.55 -17.10
C PHE A 18 11.94 11.84 -17.23
N GLY A 19 12.82 12.10 -16.26
CA GLY A 19 13.83 13.15 -16.35
C GLY A 19 14.97 12.68 -17.24
N LEU A 20 15.21 13.39 -18.32
CA LEU A 20 16.42 13.26 -19.15
C LEU A 20 17.66 13.57 -18.30
N TRP A 21 18.46 12.57 -18.03
CA TRP A 21 19.76 12.71 -17.39
C TRP A 21 20.79 13.26 -18.36
N ALA A 22 21.27 14.47 -18.08
CA ALA A 22 22.50 15.00 -18.67
C ALA A 22 23.67 14.50 -17.82
N SER A 23 24.60 13.80 -18.45
CA SER A 23 25.84 13.30 -17.87
C SER A 23 26.71 14.43 -17.28
N GLN A 24 27.07 14.31 -16.01
CA GLN A 24 28.17 15.04 -15.38
C GLN A 24 29.27 14.05 -14.93
N PRO A 25 30.54 14.48 -14.89
CA PRO A 25 31.68 13.57 -14.79
C PRO A 25 31.91 13.04 -13.38
N THR A 26 32.31 11.79 -13.31
CA THR A 26 32.77 11.04 -12.13
C THR A 26 33.97 11.67 -11.47
N GLU A 27 33.86 12.13 -10.23
CA GLU A 27 34.99 12.30 -9.31
C GLU A 27 35.04 11.09 -8.35
N THR A 28 36.23 10.50 -8.33
CA THR A 28 36.63 9.37 -7.51
C THR A 28 36.80 9.82 -6.05
N ILE A 29 35.94 9.32 -5.13
CA ILE A 29 36.14 9.52 -3.69
C ILE A 29 36.69 8.24 -3.08
N SER A 30 37.85 8.38 -2.46
CA SER A 30 38.62 7.37 -1.74
C SER A 30 37.90 6.88 -0.48
N SER A 31 37.95 5.57 -0.25
CA SER A 31 37.47 4.85 0.92
C SER A 31 38.00 5.40 2.25
N PHE A 32 37.10 5.78 3.17
CA PHE A 32 37.42 5.89 4.59
C PHE A 32 36.69 4.82 5.38
N HIS A 33 37.47 3.94 5.99
CA HIS A 33 37.02 3.04 7.05
C HIS A 33 36.82 3.86 8.33
N LEU A 34 35.64 3.78 8.94
CA LEU A 34 35.43 4.21 10.33
C LEU A 34 35.12 2.98 11.20
N PRO A 35 35.77 2.85 12.37
CA PRO A 35 35.50 1.75 13.31
C PRO A 35 34.17 1.99 14.05
N GLY A 36 33.50 0.88 14.37
CA GLY A 36 32.24 0.90 15.08
C GLY A 36 32.28 1.65 16.41
N ALA A 37 31.45 2.68 16.52
CA ALA A 37 31.10 3.30 17.76
C ALA A 37 29.60 3.07 17.99
N SER A 38 29.27 2.23 18.95
CA SER A 38 27.95 2.18 19.56
C SER A 38 27.74 3.50 20.31
N VAL A 39 27.08 4.46 19.70
CA VAL A 39 26.62 5.67 20.38
C VAL A 39 25.29 5.34 21.06
N GLY A 40 25.33 5.15 22.36
CA GLY A 40 24.14 5.21 23.18
C GLY A 40 23.51 6.59 23.01
N LEU A 41 22.39 6.65 22.35
CA LEU A 41 21.56 7.84 22.26
C LEU A 41 20.93 8.06 23.64
N HIS A 42 21.53 8.93 24.43
CA HIS A 42 20.84 9.59 25.53
C HIS A 42 19.72 10.43 24.93
N GLY A 43 18.47 10.13 25.35
CA GLY A 43 17.29 10.84 24.91
C GLY A 43 17.46 12.35 25.02
N ARG A 44 17.38 13.02 23.89
CA ARG A 44 16.84 14.36 23.88
C ARG A 44 15.34 14.18 24.12
N ASP A 45 14.79 14.92 25.08
CA ASP A 45 13.35 15.14 25.19
C ASP A 45 12.90 15.80 23.87
N ALA A 46 12.61 14.97 22.86
CA ALA A 46 12.03 15.44 21.63
C ALA A 46 10.64 15.98 22.01
N GLU A 47 10.39 17.24 21.75
CA GLU A 47 9.05 17.81 21.86
C GLU A 47 8.12 16.90 21.05
N PRO A 48 6.99 16.44 21.62
CA PRO A 48 6.08 15.57 20.91
C PRO A 48 5.62 16.27 19.64
N VAL A 49 5.80 15.62 18.50
CA VAL A 49 5.24 16.10 17.23
C VAL A 49 3.73 16.25 17.45
N ALA A 50 3.25 17.47 17.35
CA ALA A 50 1.85 17.76 17.61
C ALA A 50 0.99 17.02 16.58
N THR A 51 0.11 16.13 17.04
CA THR A 51 -0.97 15.62 16.22
C THR A 51 -1.92 16.76 15.97
N ILE A 52 -1.94 17.30 14.77
CA ILE A 52 -2.91 18.31 14.40
C ILE A 52 -4.24 17.60 14.20
N PRO A 53 -5.31 17.95 14.94
CA PRO A 53 -6.64 17.47 14.62
C PRO A 53 -6.96 18.01 13.22
N PHE A 54 -6.89 17.15 12.21
CA PHE A 54 -7.16 17.56 10.85
C PHE A 54 -8.66 17.78 10.70
N VAL A 55 -9.04 19.02 10.45
CA VAL A 55 -10.36 19.41 9.98
C VAL A 55 -10.13 19.95 8.57
N PRO A 56 -10.23 19.12 7.52
CA PRO A 56 -10.00 19.59 6.16
C PRO A 56 -11.01 20.67 5.81
N SER A 57 -10.56 21.70 5.11
CA SER A 57 -11.45 22.73 4.55
C SER A 57 -12.39 22.13 3.51
N PHE A 58 -11.97 21.06 2.86
CA PHE A 58 -12.75 20.28 1.92
C PHE A 58 -12.56 18.78 2.17
N LYS A 59 -13.63 18.10 2.55
CA LYS A 59 -13.69 16.64 2.65
C LYS A 59 -14.97 16.17 1.97
N VAL A 60 -14.83 15.26 1.02
CA VAL A 60 -15.94 14.47 0.49
C VAL A 60 -15.78 13.04 0.96
N GLU A 61 -16.86 12.46 1.45
CA GLU A 61 -16.96 11.04 1.78
C GLU A 61 -18.05 10.41 0.93
N GLU A 62 -17.71 9.35 0.23
CA GLU A 62 -18.61 8.63 -0.65
C GLU A 62 -18.50 7.13 -0.43
N THR A 63 -19.62 6.43 -0.46
CA THR A 63 -19.64 4.97 -0.54
C THR A 63 -19.55 4.56 -2.00
N ILE A 64 -18.43 3.95 -2.38
CA ILE A 64 -18.21 3.45 -3.75
C ILE A 64 -18.95 2.14 -3.96
N GLN A 65 -18.94 1.25 -2.95
CA GLN A 65 -19.62 -0.03 -3.00
C GLN A 65 -20.13 -0.46 -1.63
N SER A 66 -21.35 -0.95 -1.61
CA SER A 66 -21.98 -1.58 -0.45
C SER A 66 -22.93 -2.69 -0.91
N TYR A 67 -22.88 -3.83 -0.23
CA TYR A 67 -23.85 -4.93 -0.41
C TYR A 67 -24.71 -5.12 0.84
N ARG A 68 -24.60 -4.24 1.81
CA ARG A 68 -25.31 -4.32 3.08
C ARG A 68 -26.82 -4.35 2.89
N GLY A 69 -27.47 -5.38 3.42
CA GLY A 69 -28.90 -5.60 3.27
C GLY A 69 -29.37 -6.06 1.88
N ILE A 70 -28.41 -6.30 0.95
CA ILE A 70 -28.67 -6.75 -0.42
C ILE A 70 -28.24 -8.21 -0.58
N ASP A 71 -27.08 -8.56 -0.05
CA ASP A 71 -26.46 -9.89 -0.18
C ASP A 71 -25.87 -10.33 1.17
N THR A 72 -25.68 -11.62 1.35
CA THR A 72 -24.96 -12.21 2.50
C THR A 72 -23.43 -12.19 2.32
N TRP A 73 -22.95 -11.86 1.14
CA TRP A 73 -21.56 -11.61 0.80
C TRP A 73 -21.32 -10.10 0.81
N ASP A 74 -21.52 -9.48 1.96
CA ASP A 74 -21.54 -8.04 2.15
C ASP A 74 -20.32 -7.49 2.93
N TYR A 75 -19.36 -8.36 3.23
CA TYR A 75 -18.08 -7.95 3.83
C TYR A 75 -17.10 -7.56 2.73
N LEU A 76 -16.82 -6.26 2.59
CA LEU A 76 -15.91 -5.70 1.59
C LEU A 76 -14.64 -5.18 2.27
N ALA A 77 -13.46 -5.63 1.82
CA ALA A 77 -12.22 -5.26 2.49
C ALA A 77 -11.00 -5.28 1.56
N PHE A 78 -9.90 -4.71 2.06
CA PHE A 78 -8.58 -4.77 1.44
C PHE A 78 -8.56 -4.22 0.01
N PRO A 79 -8.95 -2.96 -0.19
CA PRO A 79 -8.91 -2.36 -1.51
C PRO A 79 -7.49 -2.24 -2.05
N ALA A 80 -7.37 -2.29 -3.37
CA ALA A 80 -6.19 -1.88 -4.12
C ALA A 80 -6.62 -1.17 -5.39
N ILE A 81 -5.85 -0.18 -5.86
CA ILE A 81 -6.17 0.61 -7.05
C ILE A 81 -5.03 0.63 -8.05
N VAL A 82 -5.38 0.76 -9.32
CA VAL A 82 -4.44 1.06 -10.41
C VAL A 82 -5.11 2.00 -11.41
N ALA A 83 -4.37 2.98 -11.91
CA ALA A 83 -4.86 3.85 -12.98
C ALA A 83 -5.22 3.03 -14.23
N SER A 84 -6.33 3.34 -14.89
CA SER A 84 -6.82 2.58 -16.05
C SER A 84 -7.35 3.46 -17.20
N GLY A 85 -6.87 4.69 -17.30
CA GLY A 85 -7.26 5.68 -18.31
C GLY A 85 -7.07 7.09 -17.78
N ASP A 86 -7.50 8.08 -18.56
CA ASP A 86 -7.25 9.48 -18.26
C ASP A 86 -8.00 10.02 -17.03
N ASN A 87 -9.01 9.34 -16.55
CA ASN A 87 -9.77 9.72 -15.34
C ASN A 87 -10.40 8.51 -14.66
N GLN A 88 -9.80 7.34 -14.80
CA GLN A 88 -10.36 6.09 -14.30
C GLN A 88 -9.33 5.27 -13.56
N ILE A 89 -9.80 4.54 -12.57
CA ILE A 89 -9.04 3.49 -11.88
C ILE A 89 -9.78 2.15 -12.00
N LEU A 90 -9.01 1.08 -11.88
CA LEU A 90 -9.53 -0.19 -11.42
C LEU A 90 -9.35 -0.24 -9.91
N LEU A 91 -10.42 -0.54 -9.22
CA LEU A 91 -10.47 -0.75 -7.79
C LEU A 91 -10.83 -2.21 -7.56
N SER A 92 -9.95 -2.95 -6.90
CA SER A 92 -10.21 -4.32 -6.48
C SER A 92 -10.36 -4.40 -4.98
N TYR A 93 -11.17 -5.34 -4.50
CA TYR A 93 -11.37 -5.60 -3.08
C TYR A 93 -11.85 -7.03 -2.87
N LYS A 94 -11.60 -7.58 -1.68
CA LYS A 94 -12.23 -8.81 -1.24
C LYS A 94 -13.72 -8.60 -1.10
N ARG A 95 -14.50 -9.51 -1.63
CA ARG A 95 -15.92 -9.66 -1.33
C ARG A 95 -16.16 -11.00 -0.67
N GLY A 96 -16.59 -10.98 0.57
CA GLY A 96 -16.75 -12.16 1.41
C GLY A 96 -17.87 -12.01 2.42
N LYS A 97 -17.84 -12.83 3.46
CA LYS A 97 -18.78 -12.79 4.60
C LYS A 97 -18.12 -12.31 5.87
N THR A 98 -16.80 -12.47 5.96
CA THR A 98 -16.01 -12.15 7.15
C THR A 98 -14.63 -11.64 6.77
N HIS A 99 -13.85 -11.21 7.77
CA HIS A 99 -12.47 -10.78 7.57
C HIS A 99 -11.57 -11.90 7.00
N VAL A 100 -11.74 -13.15 7.49
CA VAL A 100 -11.07 -14.38 7.00
C VAL A 100 -12.00 -15.58 7.19
N ALA A 101 -11.57 -16.75 6.74
CA ALA A 101 -12.25 -18.04 6.94
C ALA A 101 -13.65 -18.16 6.27
N ASP A 102 -13.78 -17.56 5.10
CA ASP A 102 -15.00 -17.57 4.28
C ASP A 102 -14.73 -18.15 2.88
N ALA A 103 -14.64 -19.49 2.79
CA ALA A 103 -14.42 -20.21 1.53
C ALA A 103 -15.38 -19.72 0.43
N GLY A 104 -14.84 -19.46 -0.77
CA GLY A 104 -15.53 -18.86 -1.90
C GLY A 104 -15.50 -17.32 -1.92
N ALA A 105 -14.82 -16.67 -0.94
CA ALA A 105 -14.59 -15.22 -1.02
C ALA A 105 -13.76 -14.89 -2.26
N MET A 106 -14.21 -13.89 -3.00
CA MET A 106 -13.66 -13.52 -4.30
C MET A 106 -12.98 -12.15 -4.26
N LEU A 107 -12.07 -11.91 -5.19
CA LEU A 107 -11.63 -10.57 -5.55
C LEU A 107 -12.63 -9.99 -6.54
N GLU A 108 -13.30 -8.91 -6.16
CA GLU A 108 -14.17 -8.16 -7.05
C GLU A 108 -13.42 -6.93 -7.56
N ILE A 109 -13.55 -6.65 -8.85
CA ILE A 109 -12.87 -5.55 -9.55
C ILE A 109 -13.94 -4.68 -10.19
N VAL A 110 -13.92 -3.38 -9.89
CA VAL A 110 -14.77 -2.38 -10.49
C VAL A 110 -13.93 -1.29 -11.15
N ARG A 111 -14.47 -0.68 -12.19
CA ARG A 111 -13.88 0.51 -12.80
C ARG A 111 -14.61 1.72 -12.26
N VAL A 112 -13.87 2.69 -11.73
CA VAL A 112 -14.41 3.90 -11.12
C VAL A 112 -13.91 5.11 -11.91
N ASP A 113 -14.84 5.99 -12.26
CA ASP A 113 -14.53 7.31 -12.77
C ASP A 113 -14.21 8.25 -11.61
N LEU A 114 -13.06 8.89 -11.64
CA LEU A 114 -12.55 9.68 -10.51
C LEU A 114 -13.26 11.02 -10.32
N GLU A 115 -13.84 11.59 -11.38
CA GLU A 115 -14.58 12.83 -11.28
C GLU A 115 -15.93 12.61 -10.59
N SER A 116 -16.69 11.64 -11.06
CA SER A 116 -18.02 11.36 -10.55
C SER A 116 -18.08 10.42 -9.35
N GLY A 117 -17.00 9.66 -9.07
CA GLY A 117 -17.02 8.58 -8.08
C GLY A 117 -17.82 7.35 -8.49
N LEU A 118 -18.42 7.35 -9.68
CA LEU A 118 -19.33 6.29 -10.10
C LEU A 118 -18.60 5.10 -10.74
N GLN A 119 -19.18 3.92 -10.53
CA GLN A 119 -18.76 2.74 -11.27
C GLN A 119 -19.22 2.86 -12.73
N VAL A 120 -18.28 2.65 -13.67
CA VAL A 120 -18.55 2.76 -15.12
C VAL A 120 -18.47 1.41 -15.83
N GLN A 121 -18.30 0.33 -15.10
CA GLN A 121 -18.25 -1.03 -15.62
C GLN A 121 -18.92 -2.00 -14.65
N ASN A 122 -19.54 -3.07 -15.16
CA ASN A 122 -20.02 -4.16 -14.32
C ASN A 122 -18.83 -4.82 -13.59
N PRO A 123 -19.03 -5.23 -12.33
CA PRO A 123 -17.97 -5.89 -11.55
C PRO A 123 -17.45 -7.15 -12.24
N ILE A 124 -16.13 -7.32 -12.25
CA ILE A 124 -15.46 -8.56 -12.65
C ILE A 124 -15.10 -9.31 -11.36
N GLN A 125 -15.39 -10.59 -11.30
CA GLN A 125 -15.14 -11.42 -10.13
C GLN A 125 -14.10 -12.48 -10.46
N LEU A 126 -13.05 -12.56 -9.62
CA LEU A 126 -12.00 -13.57 -9.69
C LEU A 126 -12.04 -14.39 -8.40
N GLY A 127 -12.17 -15.70 -8.53
CA GLY A 127 -12.22 -16.58 -7.38
C GLY A 127 -12.39 -18.04 -7.76
N GLU A 128 -12.21 -18.91 -6.77
CA GLU A 128 -12.43 -20.34 -6.83
C GLU A 128 -13.36 -20.77 -5.68
N PRO A 129 -14.26 -21.73 -5.86
CA PRO A 129 -15.32 -22.04 -4.89
C PRO A 129 -14.84 -22.44 -3.49
N ASP A 130 -13.65 -23.08 -3.42
CA ASP A 130 -13.06 -23.59 -2.18
C ASP A 130 -11.87 -22.76 -1.68
N GLU A 131 -11.59 -21.62 -2.33
CA GLU A 131 -10.52 -20.72 -1.98
C GLU A 131 -11.07 -19.40 -1.42
N ILE A 132 -10.22 -18.66 -0.75
CA ILE A 132 -10.45 -17.31 -0.25
C ILE A 132 -9.47 -16.40 -0.98
N MET A 133 -9.98 -15.47 -1.77
CA MET A 133 -9.18 -14.39 -2.36
C MET A 133 -9.06 -13.29 -1.31
N GLN A 134 -8.04 -13.40 -0.44
CA GLN A 134 -7.96 -12.56 0.76
C GLN A 134 -7.59 -11.12 0.46
N MET A 135 -6.55 -10.91 -0.33
CA MET A 135 -6.09 -9.57 -0.72
C MET A 135 -5.48 -9.63 -2.11
N GLY A 136 -5.86 -8.68 -2.96
CA GLY A 136 -5.25 -8.49 -4.27
C GLY A 136 -4.44 -7.20 -4.30
N GLU A 137 -3.28 -7.22 -4.98
CA GLU A 137 -2.49 -6.03 -5.26
C GLU A 137 -2.22 -5.93 -6.75
N TRP A 138 -2.15 -4.71 -7.24
CA TRP A 138 -1.95 -4.43 -8.66
C TRP A 138 -0.48 -4.32 -9.02
N VAL A 139 -0.15 -4.87 -10.17
CA VAL A 139 1.14 -4.72 -10.82
C VAL A 139 0.90 -4.17 -12.23
N ARG A 140 1.41 -2.98 -12.50
CA ARG A 140 1.51 -2.47 -13.88
C ARG A 140 2.90 -2.73 -14.39
N PHE A 141 3.00 -3.59 -15.38
CA PHE A 141 4.29 -3.91 -15.99
C PHE A 141 4.76 -2.81 -16.97
N PRO A 142 6.08 -2.72 -17.24
CA PRO A 142 6.63 -1.74 -18.18
C PRO A 142 6.04 -1.78 -19.59
N ASN A 143 5.53 -2.92 -20.03
CA ASN A 143 4.84 -3.07 -21.32
C ASN A 143 3.37 -2.63 -21.31
N GLY A 144 2.86 -2.09 -20.18
CA GLY A 144 1.48 -1.67 -20.01
C GLY A 144 0.50 -2.77 -19.58
N THR A 145 0.91 -4.03 -19.56
CA THR A 145 0.09 -5.14 -19.07
C THR A 145 -0.22 -4.93 -17.58
N LEU A 146 -1.42 -5.30 -17.15
CA LEU A 146 -1.84 -5.31 -15.74
C LEU A 146 -1.88 -6.73 -15.19
N GLY A 147 -1.36 -6.90 -14.00
CA GLY A 147 -1.54 -8.11 -13.19
C GLY A 147 -2.23 -7.78 -11.88
N THR A 148 -3.16 -8.60 -11.43
CA THR A 148 -3.56 -8.63 -10.03
C THR A 148 -2.98 -9.87 -9.38
N TYR A 149 -2.25 -9.67 -8.27
CA TYR A 149 -1.60 -10.73 -7.48
C TYR A 149 -2.36 -10.87 -6.17
N ILE A 150 -2.88 -12.07 -5.92
CA ILE A 150 -3.89 -12.31 -4.90
C ILE A 150 -3.35 -13.29 -3.88
N ASP A 151 -3.35 -12.90 -2.59
CA ASP A 151 -3.11 -13.81 -1.48
C ASP A 151 -4.27 -14.80 -1.35
N ALA A 152 -4.02 -16.06 -1.67
CA ALA A 152 -5.03 -17.10 -1.66
C ALA A 152 -4.91 -17.99 -0.42
N MET A 153 -6.07 -18.34 0.13
CA MET A 153 -6.19 -19.18 1.33
C MET A 153 -7.24 -20.27 1.10
N ARG A 154 -7.22 -21.25 1.98
CA ARG A 154 -8.28 -22.27 2.12
C ARG A 154 -8.69 -22.46 3.57
N VAL A 155 -9.84 -23.06 3.77
CA VAL A 155 -10.31 -23.51 5.09
C VAL A 155 -10.18 -25.03 5.14
N ASP A 156 -9.60 -25.56 6.19
CA ASP A 156 -9.51 -26.99 6.42
C ASP A 156 -10.82 -27.57 7.02
N GLU A 157 -10.87 -28.89 7.22
CA GLU A 157 -12.02 -29.58 7.78
C GLU A 157 -12.34 -29.15 9.23
N GLN A 158 -11.39 -28.57 9.92
CA GLN A 158 -11.53 -28.04 11.29
C GLN A 158 -11.96 -26.57 11.31
N GLY A 159 -12.17 -25.94 10.13
CA GLY A 159 -12.52 -24.53 9.99
C GLY A 159 -11.34 -23.57 10.17
N GLN A 160 -10.10 -24.08 10.19
CA GLN A 160 -8.92 -23.24 10.25
C GLN A 160 -8.50 -22.80 8.84
N HIS A 161 -8.19 -21.53 8.71
CA HIS A 161 -7.69 -21.00 7.43
C HIS A 161 -6.17 -21.13 7.34
N TYR A 162 -5.70 -21.45 6.15
CA TYR A 162 -4.27 -21.54 5.84
C TYR A 162 -4.00 -20.99 4.43
N ARG A 163 -2.81 -20.45 4.22
CA ARG A 163 -2.41 -19.88 2.94
C ARG A 163 -1.97 -20.94 1.98
N ILE A 164 -2.27 -20.74 0.69
CA ILE A 164 -1.96 -21.68 -0.40
C ILE A 164 -1.10 -21.05 -1.48
N GLY A 165 -0.56 -19.85 -1.24
CA GLY A 165 0.32 -19.13 -2.16
C GLY A 165 -0.39 -18.05 -2.95
N LEU A 166 0.35 -17.41 -3.87
CA LEU A 166 -0.16 -16.37 -4.74
C LEU A 166 -0.93 -16.93 -5.93
N ARG A 167 -2.08 -16.32 -6.19
CA ARG A 167 -2.76 -16.37 -7.48
C ARG A 167 -2.45 -15.12 -8.28
N ARG A 168 -2.51 -15.20 -9.61
CA ARG A 168 -2.46 -14.02 -10.48
C ARG A 168 -3.49 -14.12 -11.59
N ALA A 169 -4.00 -12.98 -12.03
CA ALA A 169 -4.74 -12.86 -13.27
C ALA A 169 -4.21 -11.66 -14.06
N ILE A 170 -4.03 -11.84 -15.36
CA ILE A 170 -3.38 -10.86 -16.26
C ILE A 170 -4.41 -10.27 -17.20
N SER A 171 -4.39 -8.94 -17.31
CA SER A 171 -5.15 -8.19 -18.31
C SER A 171 -4.18 -7.55 -19.32
N ARG A 172 -4.47 -7.75 -20.61
CA ARG A 172 -3.74 -7.14 -21.74
C ARG A 172 -4.52 -6.01 -22.42
N ASN A 173 -5.71 -5.70 -21.91
CA ASN A 173 -6.63 -4.69 -22.44
C ASN A 173 -7.03 -3.69 -21.36
N ASN A 174 -6.07 -3.31 -20.52
CA ASN A 174 -6.21 -2.30 -19.47
C ASN A 174 -7.38 -2.56 -18.50
N GLY A 175 -7.61 -3.84 -18.13
CA GLY A 175 -8.60 -4.25 -17.14
C GLY A 175 -10.03 -4.41 -17.68
N GLU A 176 -10.24 -4.39 -19.00
CA GLU A 176 -11.56 -4.74 -19.57
C GLU A 176 -11.90 -6.21 -19.37
N SER A 177 -10.88 -7.07 -19.39
CA SER A 177 -11.00 -8.48 -19.11
C SER A 177 -9.68 -9.05 -18.55
N PHE A 178 -9.78 -10.18 -17.89
CA PHE A 178 -8.64 -10.90 -17.32
C PHE A 178 -8.58 -12.34 -17.87
N GLY A 179 -7.36 -12.85 -17.98
CA GLY A 179 -7.12 -14.28 -18.22
C GLY A 179 -7.56 -15.13 -17.03
N SER A 180 -7.32 -16.44 -17.15
CA SER A 180 -7.58 -17.40 -16.07
C SER A 180 -6.80 -17.02 -14.81
N LEU A 181 -7.37 -17.37 -13.64
CA LEU A 181 -6.68 -17.26 -12.37
C LEU A 181 -5.63 -18.36 -12.29
N GLU A 182 -4.36 -17.98 -12.20
CA GLU A 182 -3.22 -18.91 -12.22
C GLU A 182 -2.48 -18.88 -10.87
N ARG A 183 -1.89 -20.01 -10.49
CA ARG A 183 -0.96 -20.05 -9.37
C ARG A 183 0.40 -19.50 -9.81
N VAL A 184 0.99 -18.59 -9.03
CA VAL A 184 2.34 -18.10 -9.29
C VAL A 184 3.39 -19.19 -9.04
N GLY A 185 3.18 -19.99 -7.99
CA GLY A 185 4.07 -21.09 -7.62
C GLY A 185 5.32 -20.62 -6.87
N VAL A 186 6.33 -21.48 -6.88
CA VAL A 186 7.60 -21.28 -6.17
C VAL A 186 8.53 -20.41 -7.00
N ILE A 187 9.09 -19.36 -6.38
CA ILE A 187 10.10 -18.47 -6.96
C ILE A 187 11.41 -18.76 -6.24
N GLU A 188 12.42 -19.26 -6.95
CA GLU A 188 13.75 -19.58 -6.42
C GLU A 188 13.73 -20.41 -5.11
N GLY A 189 12.81 -21.38 -5.03
CA GLY A 189 12.67 -22.28 -3.89
C GLY A 189 11.75 -21.79 -2.78
N VAL A 190 11.17 -20.59 -2.89
CA VAL A 190 10.29 -19.97 -1.88
C VAL A 190 8.87 -19.83 -2.42
N GLU A 191 7.87 -20.16 -1.63
CA GLU A 191 6.48 -19.85 -1.92
C GLU A 191 6.06 -18.56 -1.22
N TYR A 192 5.49 -17.65 -2.00
CA TYR A 192 5.05 -16.33 -1.54
C TYR A 192 3.54 -16.26 -1.43
N GLY A 193 3.05 -15.41 -0.55
CA GLY A 193 1.63 -15.30 -0.26
C GLY A 193 1.03 -13.92 -0.44
N TYR A 194 1.77 -12.85 -0.30
CA TYR A 194 1.19 -11.53 -0.33
C TYR A 194 2.16 -10.52 -0.97
N LEU A 195 1.75 -9.95 -2.10
CA LEU A 195 2.44 -8.84 -2.72
C LEU A 195 1.95 -7.54 -2.08
N PHE A 196 2.88 -6.74 -1.54
CA PHE A 196 2.53 -5.52 -0.85
C PHE A 196 2.60 -4.27 -1.73
N ASP A 197 3.68 -4.13 -2.48
CA ASP A 197 3.92 -2.92 -3.26
C ASP A 197 4.91 -3.18 -4.38
N THR A 198 4.90 -2.31 -5.41
CA THR A 198 5.80 -2.39 -6.56
C THR A 198 6.32 -1.02 -6.96
N ALA A 199 7.53 -1.00 -7.54
CA ALA A 199 8.12 0.18 -8.13
C ALA A 199 8.85 -0.16 -9.43
N ILE A 200 8.88 0.78 -10.37
CA ILE A 200 9.61 0.62 -11.64
C ILE A 200 10.77 1.59 -11.67
N ILE A 201 11.98 1.08 -11.93
CA ILE A 201 13.17 1.88 -12.24
C ILE A 201 13.71 1.42 -13.59
N GLY A 202 13.69 2.31 -14.56
CA GLY A 202 14.05 1.98 -15.94
C GLY A 202 13.07 0.97 -16.55
N ARG A 203 13.55 -0.24 -16.82
CA ARG A 203 12.72 -1.34 -17.38
C ARG A 203 12.46 -2.46 -16.36
N ARG A 204 13.03 -2.36 -15.17
CA ARG A 204 12.90 -3.33 -14.11
C ARG A 204 11.75 -2.97 -13.18
N LEU A 205 10.91 -3.94 -12.88
CA LEU A 205 9.90 -3.82 -11.85
C LEU A 205 10.42 -4.54 -10.61
N TYR A 206 10.40 -3.82 -9.48
CA TYR A 206 10.71 -4.33 -8.15
C TYR A 206 9.43 -4.57 -7.38
N ALA A 207 9.43 -5.56 -6.49
CA ALA A 207 8.28 -5.91 -5.67
C ALA A 207 8.69 -6.28 -4.24
N LEU A 208 7.84 -5.93 -3.28
CA LEU A 208 7.89 -6.44 -1.92
C LEU A 208 6.84 -7.54 -1.75
N ILE A 209 7.28 -8.75 -1.47
CA ILE A 209 6.40 -9.93 -1.40
C ILE A 209 6.65 -10.68 -0.09
N MET A 210 5.58 -11.04 0.61
CA MET A 210 5.67 -11.74 1.89
C MET A 210 5.79 -13.24 1.71
N THR A 211 6.74 -13.84 2.42
CA THR A 211 6.79 -15.28 2.66
C THR A 211 5.91 -15.63 3.85
N PHE A 212 5.30 -16.80 3.81
CA PHE A 212 4.62 -17.39 4.95
C PHE A 212 5.24 -18.73 5.30
N GLU A 213 5.00 -19.18 6.53
CA GLU A 213 5.38 -20.52 6.96
C GLU A 213 4.43 -21.55 6.35
N TYR A 214 4.55 -21.79 5.05
CA TYR A 214 3.78 -22.82 4.35
C TYR A 214 4.20 -24.23 4.75
N LEU A 215 5.45 -24.36 5.18
CA LEU A 215 6.03 -25.59 5.69
C LEU A 215 6.44 -25.38 7.14
N THR A 216 6.38 -26.44 7.94
CA THR A 216 6.79 -26.41 9.34
C THR A 216 8.22 -25.87 9.48
N GLY A 217 8.38 -24.78 10.23
CA GLY A 217 9.66 -24.13 10.48
C GLY A 217 10.06 -23.05 9.48
N GLY A 218 9.18 -22.69 8.53
CA GLY A 218 9.38 -21.53 7.66
C GLY A 218 9.31 -20.22 8.46
N ARG A 219 10.05 -19.20 8.00
CA ARG A 219 10.07 -17.87 8.60
C ARG A 219 9.14 -16.93 7.84
N ARG A 220 8.29 -16.19 8.57
CA ARG A 220 7.55 -15.06 7.99
C ARG A 220 8.50 -13.90 7.76
N SER A 221 8.60 -13.45 6.50
CA SER A 221 9.46 -12.37 6.08
C SER A 221 8.86 -11.63 4.91
N VAL A 222 9.41 -10.46 4.59
CA VAL A 222 9.19 -9.79 3.32
C VAL A 222 10.48 -9.85 2.54
N ASP A 223 10.38 -10.29 1.30
CA ASP A 223 11.49 -10.33 0.38
C ASP A 223 11.32 -9.26 -0.70
N ALA A 224 12.44 -8.66 -1.10
CA ALA A 224 12.53 -7.85 -2.29
C ALA A 224 12.85 -8.75 -3.49
N LEU A 225 12.02 -8.65 -4.53
CA LEU A 225 12.16 -9.36 -5.79
C LEU A 225 12.15 -8.37 -6.96
N TYR A 226 12.56 -8.85 -8.13
CA TYR A 226 12.40 -8.08 -9.37
C TYR A 226 12.00 -8.97 -10.55
N THR A 227 11.50 -8.32 -11.60
CA THR A 227 11.30 -8.91 -12.93
C THR A 227 11.76 -7.94 -14.01
N ASP A 228 12.40 -8.48 -15.07
CA ASP A 228 12.79 -7.74 -16.27
C ASP A 228 11.94 -8.10 -17.49
N ASP A 229 11.06 -9.11 -17.37
CA ASP A 229 10.27 -9.74 -18.43
C ASP A 229 8.74 -9.66 -18.21
N ASN A 230 8.31 -8.61 -17.48
CA ASN A 230 6.89 -8.35 -17.18
C ASN A 230 6.20 -9.47 -16.40
N GLY A 231 6.91 -10.05 -15.43
CA GLY A 231 6.37 -11.02 -14.49
C GLY A 231 6.30 -12.45 -14.98
N GLU A 232 6.94 -12.77 -16.11
CA GLU A 232 7.10 -14.17 -16.55
C GLU A 232 8.07 -14.89 -15.64
N THR A 233 9.19 -14.23 -15.28
CA THR A 233 10.13 -14.72 -14.26
C THR A 233 10.34 -13.68 -13.18
N TRP A 234 10.52 -14.16 -11.96
CA TRP A 234 10.83 -13.34 -10.78
C TRP A 234 12.15 -13.79 -10.18
N HIS A 235 12.94 -12.84 -9.72
CA HIS A 235 14.25 -13.06 -9.14
C HIS A 235 14.33 -12.46 -7.75
N PHE A 236 14.89 -13.21 -6.81
CA PHE A 236 15.16 -12.78 -5.45
C PHE A 236 16.31 -11.77 -5.42
N ILE A 237 16.16 -10.74 -4.60
CA ILE A 237 17.22 -9.76 -4.30
C ILE A 237 17.67 -9.92 -2.86
N ARG A 238 16.73 -9.75 -1.90
CA ARG A 238 17.06 -9.65 -0.48
C ARG A 238 15.91 -10.03 0.43
N ASN A 239 16.24 -10.69 1.54
CA ASN A 239 15.33 -10.86 2.65
C ASN A 239 15.38 -9.62 3.57
N LEU A 240 14.30 -8.86 3.62
CA LEU A 240 14.28 -7.60 4.35
C LEU A 240 14.22 -7.80 5.87
N SER A 241 13.68 -8.91 6.36
CA SER A 241 13.72 -9.20 7.79
C SER A 241 15.14 -9.39 8.30
N GLU A 242 15.98 -10.07 7.54
CA GLU A 242 17.41 -10.25 7.85
C GLU A 242 18.18 -8.95 7.70
N GLU A 243 17.96 -8.23 6.59
CA GLU A 243 18.64 -6.96 6.30
C GLU A 243 18.37 -5.92 7.38
N PHE A 244 17.14 -5.84 7.90
CA PHE A 244 16.75 -4.85 8.90
C PHE A 244 16.97 -5.28 10.35
N GLY A 245 17.83 -6.27 10.60
CA GLY A 245 18.25 -6.68 11.93
C GLY A 245 17.43 -7.82 12.54
N ASP A 246 17.04 -8.81 11.75
CA ASP A 246 16.27 -9.98 12.16
C ASP A 246 14.86 -9.67 12.69
N ILE A 247 14.28 -8.58 12.23
CA ILE A 247 12.94 -8.15 12.61
C ILE A 247 11.92 -8.86 11.74
N ARG A 248 10.93 -9.51 12.35
CA ARG A 248 9.77 -10.02 11.60
C ARG A 248 8.91 -8.86 11.13
N ILE A 249 8.80 -8.69 9.81
CA ILE A 249 8.03 -7.62 9.18
C ILE A 249 6.82 -8.17 8.44
N ASN A 250 5.84 -7.31 8.20
CA ASN A 250 4.60 -7.59 7.51
C ASN A 250 4.37 -6.54 6.43
N GLU A 251 3.17 -5.98 6.35
CA GLU A 251 2.79 -4.96 5.38
C GLU A 251 3.87 -3.90 5.20
N SER A 252 4.28 -3.68 3.97
CA SER A 252 5.39 -2.82 3.62
C SER A 252 5.06 -2.01 2.37
N SER A 253 5.68 -0.86 2.21
CA SER A 253 5.53 -0.02 1.03
C SER A 253 6.89 0.37 0.47
N LEU A 254 6.93 0.64 -0.82
CA LEU A 254 8.14 0.89 -1.62
C LEU A 254 7.96 2.16 -2.44
N LEU A 255 8.91 3.08 -2.35
CA LEU A 255 8.92 4.32 -3.12
C LEU A 255 10.31 4.57 -3.70
N PRO A 256 10.48 4.77 -5.01
CA PRO A 256 11.77 5.17 -5.59
C PRO A 256 12.29 6.48 -4.96
N TYR A 257 13.56 6.48 -4.58
CA TYR A 257 14.22 7.63 -3.99
C TYR A 257 15.71 7.63 -4.32
N GLU A 258 16.22 8.73 -4.88
CA GLU A 258 17.61 8.82 -5.35
C GLU A 258 18.03 7.59 -6.19
N ASP A 259 19.13 6.94 -5.87
CA ASP A 259 19.62 5.74 -6.56
C ASP A 259 19.13 4.44 -5.89
N GLY A 260 17.99 4.46 -5.20
CA GLY A 260 17.43 3.32 -4.49
C GLY A 260 15.97 3.52 -4.13
N PHE A 261 15.62 3.20 -2.88
CA PHE A 261 14.24 3.25 -2.41
C PHE A 261 14.12 3.76 -0.98
N LEU A 262 12.98 4.36 -0.68
CA LEU A 262 12.41 4.41 0.65
C LEU A 262 11.49 3.21 0.85
N VAL A 263 11.60 2.56 2.00
CA VAL A 263 10.78 1.42 2.39
C VAL A 263 10.15 1.70 3.74
N ALA A 264 8.83 1.58 3.83
CA ALA A 264 8.11 1.62 5.10
C ALA A 264 7.73 0.20 5.51
N THR A 265 8.02 -0.21 6.75
CA THR A 265 7.75 -1.56 7.23
C THR A 265 6.97 -1.57 8.52
N ARG A 266 5.90 -2.38 8.57
CA ARG A 266 5.18 -2.74 9.79
C ARG A 266 5.84 -3.96 10.43
N GLY A 267 6.33 -3.82 11.67
CA GLY A 267 6.87 -4.93 12.43
C GLY A 267 5.80 -5.75 13.16
N TYR A 268 6.08 -7.04 13.41
CA TYR A 268 5.32 -7.86 14.37
C TYR A 268 5.64 -7.53 15.83
N ASP A 269 6.63 -6.69 16.06
CA ASP A 269 6.98 -6.07 17.34
C ASP A 269 6.18 -4.79 17.61
N ASP A 270 5.13 -4.56 16.84
CA ASP A 270 4.25 -3.39 16.89
C ASP A 270 4.95 -2.05 16.57
N MET A 271 6.07 -2.08 15.85
CA MET A 271 6.82 -0.90 15.46
C MET A 271 6.66 -0.57 13.98
N GLN A 272 6.64 0.72 13.67
CA GLN A 272 6.72 1.25 12.31
C GLN A 272 8.13 1.77 12.05
N ARG A 273 8.73 1.33 10.96
CA ARG A 273 10.07 1.78 10.56
C ARG A 273 10.07 2.35 9.15
N LEU A 274 10.99 3.31 8.94
CA LEU A 274 11.35 3.82 7.63
C LEU A 274 12.81 3.44 7.36
N HIS A 275 13.08 3.05 6.13
CA HIS A 275 14.40 2.65 5.66
C HIS A 275 14.70 3.36 4.35
N GLN A 276 15.93 3.82 4.17
CA GLN A 276 16.53 4.14 2.89
C GLN A 276 17.45 2.99 2.50
N VAL A 277 17.27 2.47 1.29
CA VAL A 277 18.03 1.32 0.77
C VAL A 277 18.52 1.60 -0.65
N ASP A 278 19.60 0.91 -1.06
CA ASP A 278 20.05 0.91 -2.44
C ASP A 278 19.19 0.00 -3.35
N LEU A 279 19.54 -0.12 -4.63
CA LEU A 279 18.84 -0.99 -5.60
C LEU A 279 18.96 -2.49 -5.29
N GLU A 280 19.91 -2.89 -4.45
CA GLU A 280 20.06 -4.25 -3.93
C GLU A 280 19.40 -4.43 -2.56
N PHE A 281 18.64 -3.42 -2.13
CA PHE A 281 17.96 -3.35 -0.83
C PHE A 281 18.91 -3.45 0.37
N LYS A 282 20.15 -3.02 0.24
CA LYS A 282 21.07 -2.83 1.37
C LYS A 282 20.73 -1.54 2.09
N THR A 283 20.68 -1.61 3.40
CA THR A 283 20.36 -0.47 4.26
C THR A 283 21.42 0.61 4.17
N ILE A 284 21.01 1.82 3.81
CA ILE A 284 21.79 3.05 3.88
C ILE A 284 21.50 3.73 5.23
N GLN A 285 20.21 3.85 5.57
CA GLN A 285 19.73 4.48 6.78
C GLN A 285 18.41 3.86 7.21
N GLN A 286 18.13 3.87 8.51
CA GLN A 286 16.82 3.44 9.05
C GLN A 286 16.46 4.19 10.32
N THR A 287 15.15 4.30 10.59
CA THR A 287 14.62 4.86 11.84
C THR A 287 13.37 4.11 12.29
N ASN A 288 13.15 4.06 13.60
CA ASN A 288 11.93 3.58 14.22
C ASN A 288 11.04 4.78 14.55
N ILE A 289 10.07 5.07 13.71
CA ILE A 289 9.21 6.26 13.89
C ILE A 289 8.21 6.08 15.05
N THR A 290 7.89 4.83 15.44
CA THR A 290 7.05 4.59 16.62
C THR A 290 7.77 5.00 17.90
N GLU A 291 9.07 4.70 18.04
CA GLU A 291 9.85 5.10 19.22
C GLU A 291 10.12 6.61 19.25
N ASN A 292 10.29 7.22 18.08
CA ASN A 292 10.69 8.62 17.96
C ASN A 292 9.51 9.59 17.89
N THR A 293 8.27 9.08 17.71
CA THR A 293 7.07 9.93 17.54
C THR A 293 5.96 9.45 18.47
N PRO A 294 5.79 10.07 19.65
CA PRO A 294 4.83 9.61 20.67
C PRO A 294 3.38 9.49 20.21
N SER A 295 2.99 10.21 19.17
CA SER A 295 1.64 10.14 18.57
C SER A 295 1.41 8.92 17.68
N ILE A 296 2.46 8.11 17.42
CA ILE A 296 2.40 6.85 16.71
C ILE A 296 2.59 5.75 17.76
N SER A 297 1.47 5.24 18.32
CA SER A 297 1.51 4.32 19.46
C SER A 297 1.97 2.92 19.14
N THR A 298 1.78 2.52 17.87
CA THR A 298 2.18 1.20 17.35
C THR A 298 2.62 1.34 15.89
N TYR A 299 2.51 0.27 15.11
CA TYR A 299 2.75 0.32 13.67
C TYR A 299 1.64 1.08 12.92
N ILE A 300 1.98 1.57 11.75
CA ILE A 300 1.02 2.03 10.74
C ILE A 300 0.56 0.81 9.93
N GLY A 301 -0.73 0.46 10.02
CA GLY A 301 -1.30 -0.66 9.25
C GLY A 301 -1.46 -0.31 7.78
N ARG A 302 -1.08 -1.24 6.90
CA ARG A 302 -1.06 -1.07 5.45
C ARG A 302 -0.39 0.25 5.03
N PRO A 303 0.87 0.46 5.38
CA PRO A 303 1.58 1.68 5.03
C PRO A 303 1.61 1.86 3.51
N ARG A 304 1.43 3.10 3.04
CA ARG A 304 1.63 3.50 1.65
C ARG A 304 2.48 4.76 1.60
N LEU A 305 3.59 4.69 0.87
CA LEU A 305 4.47 5.83 0.61
C LEU A 305 4.06 6.51 -0.69
N PHE A 306 4.08 7.82 -0.71
CA PHE A 306 3.90 8.62 -1.92
C PHE A 306 4.55 9.99 -1.79
N THR A 307 4.64 10.73 -2.90
CA THR A 307 5.14 12.10 -2.94
C THR A 307 4.12 13.05 -3.52
N TYR A 308 4.14 14.28 -3.03
CA TYR A 308 3.38 15.39 -3.58
C TYR A 308 4.18 16.68 -3.42
N GLU A 309 4.38 17.44 -4.51
CA GLU A 309 5.12 18.71 -4.55
C GLU A 309 6.52 18.66 -3.89
N GLY A 310 7.19 17.52 -4.01
CA GLY A 310 8.52 17.32 -3.44
C GLY A 310 8.54 16.89 -1.97
N GLU A 311 7.40 16.87 -1.30
CA GLU A 311 7.22 16.36 0.05
C GLU A 311 6.95 14.85 0.05
N TYR A 312 7.29 14.17 1.13
CA TYR A 312 7.22 12.71 1.28
C TYR A 312 6.22 12.33 2.35
N PHE A 313 5.34 11.42 2.00
CA PHE A 313 4.22 11.03 2.85
C PHE A 313 4.15 9.52 3.05
N LEU A 314 3.72 9.15 4.26
CA LEU A 314 3.29 7.82 4.64
C LEU A 314 1.84 7.91 5.10
N ILE A 315 0.95 7.14 4.49
CA ILE A 315 -0.45 7.04 4.90
C ILE A 315 -0.77 5.62 5.35
N GLY A 316 -1.64 5.48 6.34
CA GLY A 316 -2.08 4.17 6.83
C GLY A 316 -2.92 4.26 8.10
N ARG A 317 -3.26 3.10 8.64
CA ARG A 317 -4.00 2.97 9.89
C ARG A 317 -3.10 3.22 11.09
N ASN A 318 -3.44 4.22 11.89
CA ASN A 318 -2.81 4.50 13.17
C ASN A 318 -3.72 4.07 14.34
N TRP A 319 -3.12 3.59 15.41
CA TRP A 319 -3.78 3.30 16.65
C TRP A 319 -3.33 4.32 17.70
N ARG A 320 -4.30 4.99 18.35
CA ARG A 320 -3.97 5.99 19.38
C ARG A 320 -3.58 5.39 20.72
N ALA A 321 -3.88 4.11 20.93
CA ALA A 321 -3.55 3.41 22.17
C ALA A 321 -2.55 2.26 21.91
N PRO A 322 -1.59 2.05 22.81
CA PRO A 322 -0.52 1.04 22.64
C PRO A 322 -1.02 -0.40 22.49
N ASN A 323 -2.20 -0.70 23.03
CA ASN A 323 -2.80 -2.05 22.99
C ASN A 323 -3.66 -2.28 21.73
N ARG A 324 -3.57 -1.40 20.73
CA ARG A 324 -4.49 -1.39 19.58
C ARG A 324 -5.96 -1.25 20.02
N GLU A 325 -6.17 -0.57 21.12
CA GLU A 325 -7.50 -0.19 21.53
C GLU A 325 -8.00 1.00 20.70
N LEU A 326 -9.29 1.08 20.51
CA LEU A 326 -9.91 2.20 19.81
C LEU A 326 -9.65 3.53 20.55
N PRO A 327 -9.52 4.64 19.85
CA PRO A 327 -9.85 4.82 18.44
C PRO A 327 -8.75 4.45 17.47
N MET A 328 -9.15 3.89 16.34
CA MET A 328 -8.36 3.68 15.13
C MET A 328 -8.60 4.86 14.19
N GLU A 329 -7.57 5.33 13.52
CA GLU A 329 -7.67 6.48 12.61
C GLU A 329 -6.91 6.23 11.31
N LEU A 330 -7.32 6.94 10.27
CA LEU A 330 -6.52 7.10 9.06
C LEU A 330 -5.53 8.22 9.30
N ALA A 331 -4.25 7.91 9.30
CA ALA A 331 -3.19 8.89 9.52
C ALA A 331 -2.42 9.18 8.23
N LEU A 332 -2.05 10.45 8.05
CA LEU A 332 -1.08 10.91 7.05
C LEU A 332 0.12 11.48 7.80
N ILE A 333 1.30 11.02 7.46
CA ILE A 333 2.56 11.38 8.08
C ILE A 333 3.44 12.02 7.02
N ARG A 334 3.84 13.28 7.20
CA ARG A 334 4.91 13.91 6.42
C ARG A 334 6.24 13.65 7.12
N PHE A 335 7.24 13.25 6.36
CA PHE A 335 8.57 12.97 6.90
C PHE A 335 9.67 13.47 5.96
N ASN A 336 10.83 13.76 6.54
CA ASN A 336 12.01 14.16 5.80
C ASN A 336 12.69 12.91 5.21
N PRO A 337 12.84 12.79 3.88
CA PRO A 337 13.41 11.59 3.28
C PRO A 337 14.92 11.43 3.55
N LYS A 338 15.64 12.50 3.91
CA LYS A 338 17.09 12.47 4.20
C LYS A 338 17.39 12.05 5.63
N THR A 339 16.55 12.43 6.59
CA THR A 339 16.74 12.09 8.01
C THR A 339 15.81 10.99 8.47
N LEU A 340 14.76 10.69 7.71
CA LEU A 340 13.65 9.77 8.02
C LEU A 340 12.86 10.20 9.28
N GLU A 341 12.98 11.45 9.71
CA GLU A 341 12.28 12.00 10.85
C GLU A 341 10.86 12.44 10.44
N VAL A 342 9.90 12.19 11.32
CA VAL A 342 8.53 12.67 11.16
C VAL A 342 8.48 14.17 11.38
N GLU A 343 7.95 14.90 10.41
CA GLU A 343 7.78 16.37 10.47
C GLU A 343 6.37 16.76 10.93
N LYS A 344 5.36 16.06 10.37
CA LYS A 344 3.94 16.32 10.70
C LYS A 344 3.14 15.01 10.69
N LEU A 345 2.11 14.96 11.51
CA LEU A 345 1.14 13.87 11.57
C LEU A 345 -0.28 14.45 11.55
N TYR A 346 -1.08 14.01 10.60
CA TYR A 346 -2.49 14.38 10.43
C TYR A 346 -3.39 13.18 10.67
N ALA A 347 -4.48 13.36 11.40
CA ALA A 347 -5.58 12.40 11.47
C ALA A 347 -6.60 12.77 10.39
N LEU A 348 -6.58 12.09 9.25
CA LEU A 348 -7.47 12.37 8.12
C LEU A 348 -8.90 11.94 8.39
N ASP A 349 -9.07 10.80 9.03
CA ASP A 349 -10.37 10.27 9.40
C ASP A 349 -10.26 9.44 10.68
N ASN A 350 -11.19 9.66 11.60
CA ASN A 350 -11.34 8.85 12.80
C ASN A 350 -12.81 8.50 13.05
N ALA A 351 -13.53 8.33 11.98
CA ALA A 351 -14.98 8.28 11.84
C ALA A 351 -15.72 7.88 13.12
N GLU A 352 -16.68 8.71 13.51
CA GLU A 352 -17.54 8.48 14.67
C GLU A 352 -16.80 8.19 15.98
N GLN A 353 -15.59 8.74 16.15
CA GLN A 353 -14.84 8.75 17.41
C GLN A 353 -14.65 7.36 18.04
N GLY A 354 -14.10 6.43 17.26
CA GLY A 354 -13.74 5.10 17.76
C GLY A 354 -14.77 4.01 17.51
N LYS A 355 -15.78 4.25 16.69
CA LYS A 355 -16.71 3.20 16.24
C LYS A 355 -16.20 2.39 15.06
N VAL A 356 -15.11 2.85 14.39
CA VAL A 356 -14.47 2.06 13.34
C VAL A 356 -13.79 0.88 13.99
N THR A 357 -14.22 -0.32 13.60
CA THR A 357 -13.72 -1.58 14.15
C THR A 357 -12.86 -2.37 13.17
N ASP A 358 -12.94 -2.02 11.89
CA ASP A 358 -12.16 -2.61 10.81
C ASP A 358 -12.05 -1.61 9.67
N GLY A 359 -10.85 -1.44 9.11
CA GLY A 359 -10.65 -0.45 8.05
C GLY A 359 -9.24 0.12 8.00
N TYR A 360 -9.13 1.18 7.22
CA TYR A 360 -7.93 1.96 6.99
C TYR A 360 -6.77 1.15 6.39
N TYR A 361 -7.06 0.56 5.23
CA TYR A 361 -6.09 0.02 4.28
C TYR A 361 -6.04 0.94 3.05
N PRO A 362 -5.49 2.14 3.18
CA PRO A 362 -5.67 3.20 2.22
C PRO A 362 -4.95 2.95 0.89
N CYS A 363 -5.60 3.38 -0.18
CA CYS A 363 -5.04 3.48 -1.51
C CYS A 363 -5.09 4.93 -1.97
N PRO A 364 -4.03 5.73 -1.72
CA PRO A 364 -3.99 7.13 -2.08
C PRO A 364 -3.77 7.32 -3.58
N ILE A 365 -4.41 8.32 -4.15
CA ILE A 365 -4.15 8.81 -5.50
C ILE A 365 -4.36 10.32 -5.56
N LEU A 366 -3.43 11.03 -6.19
CA LEU A 366 -3.54 12.46 -6.45
C LEU A 366 -4.26 12.67 -7.78
N VAL A 367 -5.26 13.55 -7.77
CA VAL A 367 -6.08 13.86 -8.94
C VAL A 367 -6.02 15.35 -9.20
N ASP A 368 -5.46 15.74 -10.34
CA ASP A 368 -5.44 17.12 -10.81
C ASP A 368 -6.77 17.43 -11.52
N THR A 369 -7.57 18.31 -10.94
CA THR A 369 -8.84 18.77 -11.51
C THR A 369 -8.67 19.95 -12.46
N GLY A 370 -7.46 20.47 -12.59
CA GLY A 370 -7.10 21.67 -13.34
C GLY A 370 -7.23 22.97 -12.54
N ASP A 371 -8.04 22.99 -11.48
CA ASP A 371 -8.17 24.10 -10.55
C ASP A 371 -7.38 23.83 -9.26
N GLU A 372 -7.31 22.59 -8.85
CA GLU A 372 -6.65 22.12 -7.62
C GLU A 372 -6.21 20.65 -7.76
N ILE A 373 -5.32 20.20 -6.88
CA ILE A 373 -4.94 18.80 -6.76
C ILE A 373 -5.61 18.22 -5.50
N LEU A 374 -6.36 17.15 -5.69
CA LEU A 374 -7.06 16.47 -4.61
C LEU A 374 -6.38 15.14 -4.25
N LEU A 375 -6.17 14.92 -2.96
CA LEU A 375 -5.82 13.60 -2.45
C LEU A 375 -7.10 12.78 -2.31
N ASN A 376 -7.25 11.78 -3.16
CA ASN A 376 -8.29 10.77 -3.04
C ASN A 376 -7.73 9.54 -2.33
N VAL A 377 -8.44 9.04 -1.34
CA VAL A 377 -8.09 7.82 -0.60
C VAL A 377 -9.24 6.84 -0.75
N PHE A 378 -9.00 5.76 -1.50
CA PHE A 378 -9.94 4.62 -1.54
C PHE A 378 -9.60 3.69 -0.39
N ASP A 379 -10.61 3.32 0.38
CA ASP A 379 -10.43 2.55 1.60
C ASP A 379 -11.64 1.64 1.85
N TYR A 380 -11.58 0.82 2.88
CA TYR A 380 -12.72 0.16 3.42
C TYR A 380 -12.92 0.55 4.88
N ARG A 381 -14.18 0.58 5.32
CA ARG A 381 -14.50 1.00 6.68
C ARG A 381 -15.70 0.25 7.24
N GLY A 382 -15.47 -0.51 8.31
CA GLY A 382 -16.47 -1.17 9.12
C GLY A 382 -16.73 -0.40 10.41
N ILE A 383 -17.99 -0.01 10.64
CA ILE A 383 -18.43 0.64 11.86
C ILE A 383 -19.10 -0.41 12.75
N LEU A 384 -18.93 -0.28 14.06
CA LEU A 384 -19.45 -1.21 15.07
C LEU A 384 -20.91 -1.67 14.76
N GLY A 385 -21.08 -2.96 14.58
CA GLY A 385 -22.37 -3.59 14.26
C GLY A 385 -22.68 -3.70 12.76
N ASN A 386 -21.81 -3.21 11.87
CA ASN A 386 -21.98 -3.29 10.42
C ASN A 386 -20.77 -3.93 9.74
N THR A 387 -21.02 -4.63 8.65
CA THR A 387 -19.99 -5.06 7.70
C THR A 387 -19.35 -3.84 7.01
N PRO A 388 -18.05 -3.89 6.64
CA PRO A 388 -17.42 -2.77 5.99
C PRO A 388 -17.88 -2.57 4.55
N ASP A 389 -17.90 -1.29 4.16
CA ASP A 389 -18.14 -0.83 2.80
C ASP A 389 -16.83 -0.32 2.18
N ILE A 390 -16.74 -0.24 0.86
CA ILE A 390 -15.68 0.47 0.16
C ILE A 390 -16.07 1.94 0.03
N ILE A 391 -15.19 2.81 0.49
CA ILE A 391 -15.38 4.26 0.55
C ILE A 391 -14.31 5.01 -0.23
N ARG A 392 -14.61 6.25 -0.60
CA ARG A 392 -13.65 7.26 -1.05
C ARG A 392 -13.70 8.45 -0.10
N LEU A 393 -12.52 8.86 0.36
CA LEU A 393 -12.31 10.12 1.05
C LEU A 393 -11.54 11.04 0.14
N GLN A 394 -11.91 12.32 0.07
CA GLN A 394 -11.29 13.29 -0.81
C GLN A 394 -10.91 14.55 -0.01
N PHE A 395 -9.67 15.01 -0.18
CA PHE A 395 -9.09 16.12 0.56
C PHE A 395 -8.40 17.09 -0.39
N ASP A 396 -8.39 18.38 -0.04
CA ASP A 396 -7.50 19.35 -0.66
C ASP A 396 -6.05 19.03 -0.26
N SER A 397 -5.22 18.68 -1.24
CA SER A 397 -3.85 18.25 -0.98
C SER A 397 -2.92 19.41 -0.59
N SER A 398 -3.29 20.68 -0.90
CA SER A 398 -2.49 21.86 -0.53
C SER A 398 -2.39 22.05 0.99
N GLU A 399 -3.39 21.58 1.76
CA GLU A 399 -3.40 21.67 3.22
C GLU A 399 -2.30 20.83 3.90
N PHE A 400 -1.66 19.91 3.16
CA PHE A 400 -0.59 19.05 3.69
C PHE A 400 0.82 19.61 3.44
N LEU A 401 0.94 20.71 2.70
CA LEU A 401 2.23 21.32 2.35
C LEU A 401 2.71 22.34 3.40
N ASP A 402 1.81 22.91 4.19
CA ASP A 402 2.10 23.97 5.19
C ASP A 402 2.78 23.45 6.47
#